data_0910596a4dee57e1b61c9d4076a78f38
#
_entry.id   0910596a4dee57e1b61c9d4076a78f38
#
_cell.length_a   1.000
_cell.length_b   1.000
_cell.length_c   1.000
_cell.angle_alpha   90.00
_cell.angle_beta   90.00
_cell.angle_gamma   90.00
#
_symmetry.space_group_name_H-M   'P 1'
#
loop_
_entity.id
_entity.type
_entity.pdbx_description
1 polymer ?
#
loop_
_entity_poly.entity_id
_entity_poly.type
_entity_poly.pdbx_seq_one_letter_code
_entity_poly.pdbx_strand_id
1 'polypeptide(L)'
;KNIKVPPDIPVYRDYFSAKSAQYIAQTYGKAKLITATNVFAHIDNLQEFLKGLDILLDEDGVFFAQFPDVRNLLKENQFDTIYHEHLSYFTYEPLHHLFANSPFELWQRTSDNIHGGSMQIWVRRRPKLLLEEFIKNVDKIKRELYGILISSSEKIVGFGAAAK
;
A
#
# COMPACT_ATOMS: atom_id res chain seq x y z
N LYS A 1 -27.39 2.56 12.92
CA LYS A 1 -27.11 3.67 13.88
C LYS A 1 -26.78 4.91 13.07
N ASN A 2 -27.50 6.01 13.29
CA ASN A 2 -27.19 7.28 12.64
C ASN A 2 -25.91 7.87 13.22
N ILE A 3 -24.78 7.68 12.53
CA ILE A 3 -23.54 8.34 12.90
C ILE A 3 -23.72 9.83 12.58
N LYS A 4 -23.62 10.66 13.60
CA LYS A 4 -23.58 12.12 13.42
C LYS A 4 -22.18 12.48 12.92
N VAL A 5 -22.09 12.80 11.65
CA VAL A 5 -20.86 13.32 11.05
C VAL A 5 -20.90 14.84 11.16
N PRO A 6 -19.78 15.50 11.49
CA PRO A 6 -19.69 16.96 11.43
C PRO A 6 -20.16 17.48 10.06
N PRO A 7 -20.88 18.60 9.99
CA PRO A 7 -21.51 19.06 8.75
C PRO A 7 -20.52 19.48 7.66
N ASP A 8 -19.29 19.76 8.02
CA ASP A 8 -18.17 20.12 7.15
C ASP A 8 -17.43 18.92 6.54
N ILE A 9 -17.75 17.69 7.01
CA ILE A 9 -17.15 16.47 6.46
C ILE A 9 -18.10 15.87 5.41
N PRO A 10 -17.69 15.79 4.13
CA PRO A 10 -18.49 15.15 3.10
C PRO A 10 -18.65 13.65 3.38
N VAL A 11 -19.89 13.17 3.25
CA VAL A 11 -20.23 11.76 3.45
C VAL A 11 -20.68 11.14 2.14
N TYR A 12 -19.94 10.13 1.68
CA TYR A 12 -20.36 9.30 0.56
C TYR A 12 -21.01 8.02 1.10
N ARG A 13 -22.29 7.79 0.76
CA ARG A 13 -23.09 6.68 1.30
C ARG A 13 -23.17 5.54 0.30
N ASP A 14 -22.10 4.78 0.18
CA ASP A 14 -22.00 3.56 -0.64
C ASP A 14 -20.88 2.68 -0.10
N TYR A 15 -20.81 1.43 -0.59
CA TYR A 15 -19.66 0.56 -0.33
C TYR A 15 -18.41 1.09 -1.03
N PHE A 16 -17.27 0.88 -0.37
CA PHE A 16 -15.98 1.19 -0.99
C PHE A 16 -15.68 0.19 -2.12
N SER A 17 -15.53 0.69 -3.32
CA SER A 17 -15.30 -0.05 -4.56
C SER A 17 -14.47 0.78 -5.53
N ALA A 18 -14.05 0.22 -6.65
CA ALA A 18 -13.39 0.98 -7.71
C ALA A 18 -14.26 2.14 -8.20
N LYS A 19 -15.57 1.94 -8.30
CA LYS A 19 -16.53 2.98 -8.72
C LYS A 19 -16.60 4.13 -7.72
N SER A 20 -16.78 3.83 -6.43
CA SER A 20 -16.84 4.88 -5.39
C SER A 20 -15.49 5.59 -5.23
N ALA A 21 -14.39 4.86 -5.30
CA ALA A 21 -13.03 5.40 -5.29
C ALA A 21 -12.78 6.36 -6.46
N GLN A 22 -13.23 6.01 -7.67
CA GLN A 22 -13.13 6.86 -8.86
C GLN A 22 -13.91 8.17 -8.69
N TYR A 23 -15.13 8.09 -8.18
CA TYR A 23 -15.94 9.27 -7.91
C TYR A 23 -15.27 10.20 -6.88
N ILE A 24 -14.78 9.63 -5.77
CA ILE A 24 -14.11 10.39 -4.71
C ILE A 24 -12.82 11.04 -5.24
N ALA A 25 -12.01 10.29 -5.99
CA ALA A 25 -10.77 10.81 -6.56
C ALA A 25 -11.01 11.95 -7.57
N GLN A 26 -12.07 11.86 -8.37
CA GLN A 26 -12.46 12.93 -9.31
C GLN A 26 -13.01 14.17 -8.61
N THR A 27 -13.70 14.00 -7.48
CA THR A 27 -14.35 15.10 -6.76
C THR A 27 -13.38 15.81 -5.81
N TYR A 28 -12.54 15.07 -5.11
CA TYR A 28 -11.71 15.56 -3.99
C TYR A 28 -10.20 15.35 -4.18
N GLY A 29 -9.80 14.67 -5.26
CA GLY A 29 -8.40 14.27 -5.47
C GLY A 29 -8.04 12.95 -4.80
N LYS A 30 -6.80 12.53 -4.98
CA LYS A 30 -6.26 11.32 -4.34
C LYS A 30 -6.01 11.54 -2.84
N ALA A 31 -6.14 10.48 -2.06
CA ALA A 31 -5.99 10.51 -0.62
C ALA A 31 -4.55 10.21 -0.18
N LYS A 32 -4.00 11.04 0.69
CA LYS A 32 -2.71 10.79 1.37
C LYS A 32 -2.86 9.78 2.51
N LEU A 33 -4.04 9.68 3.09
CA LEU A 33 -4.35 8.72 4.15
C LEU A 33 -5.75 8.14 3.91
N ILE A 34 -5.83 6.83 3.89
CA ILE A 34 -7.10 6.09 3.90
C ILE A 34 -7.09 5.22 5.16
N THR A 35 -8.15 5.28 5.95
CA THR A 35 -8.29 4.48 7.18
C THR A 35 -9.48 3.55 7.12
N ALA A 36 -9.32 2.32 7.63
CA ALA A 36 -10.36 1.31 7.76
C ALA A 36 -10.28 0.65 9.14
N THR A 37 -11.01 1.20 10.11
CA THR A 37 -11.04 0.71 11.49
C THR A 37 -12.26 -0.17 11.68
N ASN A 38 -12.07 -1.45 12.01
CA ASN A 38 -13.11 -2.48 12.14
C ASN A 38 -14.02 -2.60 10.89
N VAL A 39 -13.44 -2.47 9.72
CA VAL A 39 -14.13 -2.58 8.43
C VAL A 39 -13.51 -3.68 7.56
N PHE A 40 -12.20 -3.86 7.64
CA PHE A 40 -11.46 -4.71 6.70
C PHE A 40 -11.90 -6.19 6.75
N ALA A 41 -12.25 -6.69 7.95
CA ALA A 41 -12.79 -8.06 8.14
C ALA A 41 -14.18 -8.27 7.53
N HIS A 42 -14.92 -7.19 7.25
CA HIS A 42 -16.28 -7.23 6.68
C HIS A 42 -16.29 -7.10 5.14
N ILE A 43 -15.13 -6.99 4.49
CA ILE A 43 -15.05 -6.81 3.05
C ILE A 43 -15.21 -8.16 2.37
N ASP A 44 -16.25 -8.30 1.56
CA ASP A 44 -16.55 -9.50 0.79
C ASP A 44 -15.55 -9.68 -0.37
N ASN A 45 -15.33 -8.64 -1.16
CA ASN A 45 -14.46 -8.67 -2.33
C ASN A 45 -13.19 -7.85 -2.13
N LEU A 46 -12.15 -8.49 -1.58
CA LEU A 46 -10.85 -7.85 -1.33
C LEU A 46 -10.15 -7.39 -2.61
N GLN A 47 -10.38 -8.07 -3.75
CA GLN A 47 -9.79 -7.66 -5.04
C GLN A 47 -10.42 -6.35 -5.53
N GLU A 48 -11.73 -6.20 -5.38
CA GLU A 48 -12.42 -4.95 -5.71
C GLU A 48 -12.00 -3.81 -4.77
N PHE A 49 -11.80 -4.12 -3.49
CA PHE A 49 -11.24 -3.17 -2.54
C PHE A 49 -9.84 -2.71 -2.95
N LEU A 50 -8.94 -3.62 -3.33
CA LEU A 50 -7.59 -3.27 -3.79
C LEU A 50 -7.59 -2.41 -5.05
N LYS A 51 -8.51 -2.65 -6.00
CA LYS A 51 -8.71 -1.77 -7.16
C LYS A 51 -9.14 -0.37 -6.74
N GLY A 52 -10.09 -0.27 -5.81
CA GLY A 52 -10.51 1.00 -5.24
C GLY A 52 -9.37 1.73 -4.54
N LEU A 53 -8.57 1.00 -3.77
CA LEU A 53 -7.39 1.53 -3.11
C LEU A 53 -6.36 2.07 -4.12
N ASP A 54 -6.14 1.36 -5.23
CA ASP A 54 -5.22 1.76 -6.30
C ASP A 54 -5.66 3.06 -7.01
N ILE A 55 -6.96 3.24 -7.17
CA ILE A 55 -7.51 4.46 -7.75
C ILE A 55 -7.37 5.66 -6.80
N LEU A 56 -7.72 5.46 -5.52
CA LEU A 56 -7.89 6.57 -4.58
C LEU A 56 -6.61 6.95 -3.85
N LEU A 57 -5.73 5.99 -3.52
CA LEU A 57 -4.51 6.26 -2.77
C LEU A 57 -3.50 7.02 -3.63
N ASP A 58 -2.95 8.10 -3.08
CA ASP A 58 -1.87 8.86 -3.72
C ASP A 58 -0.57 8.03 -3.85
N GLU A 59 0.39 8.50 -4.66
CA GLU A 59 1.67 7.81 -4.89
C GLU A 59 2.49 7.65 -3.59
N ASP A 60 2.45 8.63 -2.71
CA ASP A 60 3.09 8.63 -1.39
C ASP A 60 2.09 8.46 -0.24
N GLY A 61 0.85 8.05 -0.58
CA GLY A 61 -0.22 7.83 0.38
C GLY A 61 -0.03 6.55 1.21
N VAL A 62 -0.72 6.50 2.34
CA VAL A 62 -0.74 5.35 3.25
C VAL A 62 -2.18 4.88 3.48
N PHE A 63 -2.39 3.58 3.37
CA PHE A 63 -3.60 2.93 3.85
C PHE A 63 -3.33 2.30 5.21
N PHE A 64 -4.15 2.65 6.19
CA PHE A 64 -4.15 2.10 7.53
C PHE A 64 -5.41 1.26 7.75
N ALA A 65 -5.24 0.03 8.26
CA ALA A 65 -6.37 -0.77 8.71
C ALA A 65 -6.13 -1.34 10.12
N GLN A 66 -7.22 -1.43 10.88
CA GLN A 66 -7.28 -2.08 12.19
C GLN A 66 -8.44 -3.06 12.20
N PHE A 67 -8.20 -4.29 12.66
CA PHE A 67 -9.18 -5.37 12.73
C PHE A 67 -8.73 -6.44 13.73
N PRO A 68 -9.63 -7.32 14.21
CA PRO A 68 -9.27 -8.39 15.15
C PRO A 68 -8.14 -9.29 14.63
N ASP A 69 -7.14 -9.57 15.46
CA ASP A 69 -6.08 -10.54 15.15
C ASP A 69 -6.58 -11.96 15.48
N VAL A 70 -6.68 -12.83 14.48
CA VAL A 70 -7.15 -14.19 14.64
C VAL A 70 -6.29 -15.02 15.62
N ARG A 71 -5.01 -14.69 15.78
CA ARG A 71 -4.16 -15.36 16.76
C ARG A 71 -4.58 -15.08 18.20
N ASN A 72 -5.00 -13.84 18.48
CA ASN A 72 -5.57 -13.49 19.78
C ASN A 72 -6.94 -14.13 19.98
N LEU A 73 -7.76 -14.15 18.94
CA LEU A 73 -9.05 -14.85 18.95
C LEU A 73 -8.86 -16.32 19.38
N LEU A 74 -7.94 -17.03 18.76
CA LEU A 74 -7.66 -18.44 19.08
C LEU A 74 -7.04 -18.61 20.45
N LYS A 75 -6.08 -17.77 20.82
CA LYS A 75 -5.36 -17.85 22.10
C LYS A 75 -6.27 -17.57 23.29
N GLU A 76 -7.14 -16.59 23.19
CA GLU A 76 -8.01 -16.12 24.25
C GLU A 76 -9.43 -16.73 24.16
N ASN A 77 -9.66 -17.70 23.25
CA ASN A 77 -10.96 -18.35 23.03
C ASN A 77 -12.11 -17.35 22.78
N GLN A 78 -11.88 -16.33 21.98
CA GLN A 78 -12.86 -15.27 21.69
C GLN A 78 -13.88 -15.72 20.63
N PHE A 79 -14.59 -16.83 20.91
CA PHE A 79 -15.53 -17.44 19.95
C PHE A 79 -16.74 -16.55 19.63
N ASP A 80 -17.08 -15.61 20.50
CA ASP A 80 -18.13 -14.62 20.33
C ASP A 80 -17.84 -13.61 19.22
N THR A 81 -16.58 -13.49 18.79
CA THR A 81 -16.19 -12.68 17.63
C THR A 81 -16.39 -13.41 16.30
N ILE A 82 -16.75 -14.71 16.33
CA ILE A 82 -17.05 -15.51 15.14
C ILE A 82 -18.55 -15.38 14.83
N TYR A 83 -18.87 -14.47 13.92
CA TYR A 83 -20.24 -14.21 13.51
C TYR A 83 -20.29 -13.77 12.02
N HIS A 84 -21.52 -13.76 11.45
CA HIS A 84 -21.77 -13.64 10.01
C HIS A 84 -21.29 -12.36 9.34
N GLU A 85 -21.02 -11.29 10.09
CA GLU A 85 -20.48 -10.03 9.53
C GLU A 85 -18.95 -10.08 9.36
N HIS A 86 -18.25 -10.94 10.10
CA HIS A 86 -16.82 -11.16 9.91
C HIS A 86 -16.58 -12.18 8.79
N LEU A 87 -16.43 -11.70 7.56
CA LEU A 87 -16.24 -12.53 6.38
C LEU A 87 -14.82 -13.06 6.26
N SER A 88 -13.86 -12.41 6.92
CA SER A 88 -12.46 -12.78 6.88
C SER A 88 -11.80 -12.70 8.25
N TYR A 89 -10.92 -13.66 8.51
CA TYR A 89 -10.10 -13.74 9.72
C TYR A 89 -8.65 -13.79 9.30
N PHE A 90 -7.88 -12.74 9.66
CA PHE A 90 -6.53 -12.57 9.14
C PHE A 90 -5.46 -12.93 10.16
N THR A 91 -4.46 -13.68 9.69
CA THR A 91 -3.10 -13.63 10.22
C THR A 91 -2.22 -12.76 9.30
N TYR A 92 -0.97 -12.58 9.68
CA TYR A 92 -0.04 -11.75 8.89
C TYR A 92 0.25 -12.34 7.50
N GLU A 93 0.43 -13.65 7.42
CA GLU A 93 0.88 -14.33 6.20
C GLU A 93 -0.10 -14.17 5.02
N PRO A 94 -1.42 -14.42 5.17
CA PRO A 94 -2.40 -14.16 4.12
C PRO A 94 -2.45 -12.69 3.70
N LEU A 95 -2.29 -11.76 4.64
CA LEU A 95 -2.24 -10.32 4.33
C LEU A 95 -1.01 -9.97 3.50
N HIS A 96 0.15 -10.50 3.91
CA HIS A 96 1.37 -10.32 3.14
C HIS A 96 1.20 -10.81 1.70
N HIS A 97 0.60 -12.00 1.49
CA HIS A 97 0.30 -12.52 0.16
C HIS A 97 -0.70 -11.66 -0.62
N LEU A 98 -1.75 -11.16 0.05
CA LEU A 98 -2.75 -10.29 -0.57
C LEU A 98 -2.09 -9.04 -1.17
N PHE A 99 -1.26 -8.37 -0.39
CA PHE A 99 -0.59 -7.15 -0.83
C PHE A 99 0.61 -7.43 -1.75
N ALA A 100 1.30 -8.57 -1.59
CA ALA A 100 2.41 -8.95 -2.47
C ALA A 100 1.98 -9.12 -3.93
N ASN A 101 0.73 -9.54 -4.17
CA ASN A 101 0.14 -9.70 -5.50
C ASN A 101 -0.61 -8.44 -6.00
N SER A 102 -0.30 -7.28 -5.45
CA SER A 102 -0.91 -6.00 -5.78
C SER A 102 0.17 -4.91 -5.97
N PRO A 103 -0.20 -3.70 -6.43
CA PRO A 103 0.73 -2.56 -6.48
C PRO A 103 1.24 -2.08 -5.12
N PHE A 104 0.81 -2.72 -4.05
CA PHE A 104 1.08 -2.31 -2.69
C PHE A 104 2.06 -3.23 -1.97
N GLU A 105 2.62 -2.73 -0.88
CA GLU A 105 3.36 -3.52 0.11
C GLU A 105 2.83 -3.26 1.52
N LEU A 106 2.78 -4.31 2.31
CA LEU A 106 2.54 -4.22 3.74
C LEU A 106 3.85 -3.73 4.38
N TRP A 107 3.90 -2.42 4.66
CA TRP A 107 5.11 -1.74 5.11
C TRP A 107 5.35 -1.92 6.61
N GLN A 108 4.28 -1.86 7.42
CA GLN A 108 4.39 -1.95 8.87
C GLN A 108 3.20 -2.71 9.45
N ARG A 109 3.44 -3.39 10.56
CA ARG A 109 2.42 -4.06 11.37
C ARG A 109 2.69 -3.79 12.84
N THR A 110 1.63 -3.52 13.59
CA THR A 110 1.63 -3.53 15.05
C THR A 110 0.41 -4.27 15.59
N SER A 111 0.35 -4.45 16.90
CA SER A 111 -0.81 -5.03 17.59
C SER A 111 -1.13 -4.16 18.78
N ASP A 112 -2.40 -4.10 19.14
CA ASP A 112 -2.87 -3.44 20.36
C ASP A 112 -3.83 -4.37 21.14
N ASN A 113 -4.28 -3.91 22.30
CA ASN A 113 -5.22 -4.65 23.14
C ASN A 113 -6.68 -4.19 22.95
N ILE A 114 -6.97 -3.40 21.95
CA ILE A 114 -8.32 -2.91 21.65
C ILE A 114 -9.18 -4.08 21.18
N HIS A 115 -10.41 -4.18 21.68
CA HIS A 115 -11.36 -5.24 21.33
C HIS A 115 -10.81 -6.67 21.51
N GLY A 116 -10.04 -6.92 22.56
CA GLY A 116 -9.47 -8.25 22.82
C GLY A 116 -8.22 -8.57 22.03
N GLY A 117 -7.64 -7.59 21.36
CA GLY A 117 -6.41 -7.68 20.58
C GLY A 117 -6.65 -7.53 19.10
N SER A 118 -6.19 -6.38 18.58
CA SER A 118 -6.31 -6.04 17.16
C SER A 118 -4.95 -6.03 16.49
N MET A 119 -4.95 -6.36 15.22
CA MET A 119 -3.83 -6.12 14.29
C MET A 119 -4.03 -4.77 13.63
N GLN A 120 -2.96 -4.01 13.57
CA GLN A 120 -2.88 -2.77 12.81
C GLN A 120 -1.88 -2.96 11.69
N ILE A 121 -2.25 -2.56 10.49
CA ILE A 121 -1.39 -2.62 9.31
C ILE A 121 -1.29 -1.26 8.63
N TRP A 122 -0.09 -0.96 8.15
CA TRP A 122 0.18 0.17 7.25
C TRP A 122 0.63 -0.36 5.92
N VAL A 123 -0.05 0.08 4.88
CA VAL A 123 0.17 -0.34 3.50
C VAL A 123 0.46 0.90 2.67
N ARG A 124 1.46 0.84 1.81
CA ARG A 124 1.81 1.90 0.88
C ARG A 124 1.99 1.34 -0.53
N ARG A 125 2.09 2.22 -1.50
CA ARG A 125 2.51 1.78 -2.83
C ARG A 125 3.92 1.20 -2.77
N ARG A 126 4.09 0.12 -3.50
CA ARG A 126 5.42 -0.48 -3.66
C ARG A 126 6.33 0.54 -4.34
N PRO A 127 7.50 0.85 -3.77
CA PRO A 127 8.44 1.75 -4.42
C PRO A 127 8.75 1.20 -5.82
N LYS A 128 8.67 2.06 -6.82
CA LYS A 128 9.14 1.69 -8.16
C LYS A 128 10.59 1.25 -8.01
N LEU A 129 10.91 0.06 -8.49
CA LEU A 129 12.29 -0.41 -8.50
C LEU A 129 13.10 0.65 -9.24
N LEU A 130 14.09 1.22 -8.58
CA LEU A 130 15.05 2.19 -9.13
C LEU A 130 15.92 1.57 -10.25
N LEU A 131 15.71 0.27 -10.55
CA LEU A 131 16.47 -0.47 -11.55
C LEU A 131 16.33 0.12 -12.95
N GLU A 132 15.11 0.50 -13.36
CA GLU A 132 14.91 1.14 -14.67
C GLU A 132 15.56 2.50 -14.74
N GLU A 133 15.48 3.27 -13.67
CA GLU A 133 16.15 4.56 -13.54
C GLU A 133 17.67 4.38 -13.48
N PHE A 134 18.15 3.40 -12.74
CA PHE A 134 19.56 3.04 -12.70
C PHE A 134 20.07 2.67 -14.09
N ILE A 135 19.37 1.81 -14.84
CA ILE A 135 19.74 1.43 -16.22
C ILE A 135 19.80 2.67 -17.12
N LYS A 136 18.78 3.54 -17.07
CA LYS A 136 18.76 4.80 -17.84
C LYS A 136 19.95 5.71 -17.51
N ASN A 137 20.29 5.81 -16.23
CA ASN A 137 21.41 6.61 -15.76
C ASN A 137 22.76 6.02 -16.22
N VAL A 138 22.91 4.70 -16.17
CA VAL A 138 24.10 4.01 -16.69
C VAL A 138 24.26 4.25 -18.20
N ASP A 139 23.19 4.13 -18.96
CA ASP A 139 23.23 4.38 -20.41
C ASP A 139 23.48 5.85 -20.74
N LYS A 140 23.01 6.77 -19.91
CA LYS A 140 23.35 8.19 -20.04
C LYS A 140 24.83 8.42 -19.80
N ILE A 141 25.39 7.93 -18.70
CA ILE A 141 26.81 8.06 -18.37
C ILE A 141 27.69 7.45 -19.47
N LYS A 142 27.34 6.25 -19.98
CA LYS A 142 28.06 5.62 -21.10
C LYS A 142 28.11 6.53 -22.33
N ARG A 143 26.96 7.12 -22.72
CA ARG A 143 26.89 8.01 -23.89
C ARG A 143 27.70 9.27 -23.70
N GLU A 144 27.62 9.88 -22.52
CA GLU A 144 28.39 11.08 -22.19
C GLU A 144 29.89 10.80 -22.21
N LEU A 145 30.33 9.72 -21.55
CA LEU A 145 31.73 9.28 -21.56
C LEU A 145 32.22 8.99 -22.97
N TYR A 146 31.44 8.24 -23.77
CA TYR A 146 31.79 7.95 -25.16
C TYR A 146 31.92 9.24 -25.99
N GLY A 147 31.01 10.19 -25.80
CA GLY A 147 31.09 11.51 -26.46
C GLY A 147 32.38 12.25 -26.13
N ILE A 148 32.80 12.23 -24.85
CA ILE A 148 34.07 12.85 -24.42
C ILE A 148 35.26 12.14 -25.08
N LEU A 149 35.26 10.81 -25.07
CA LEU A 149 36.37 10.01 -25.64
C LEU A 149 36.59 10.24 -27.11
N ILE A 150 35.50 10.32 -27.91
CA ILE A 150 35.62 10.52 -29.39
C ILE A 150 35.83 11.96 -29.79
N SER A 151 35.46 12.95 -28.95
CA SER A 151 35.65 14.37 -29.23
C SER A 151 37.02 14.88 -28.80
N SER A 152 37.74 14.12 -27.99
CA SER A 152 39.08 14.53 -27.54
C SER A 152 40.13 14.30 -28.63
N SER A 153 40.88 15.35 -28.96
CA SER A 153 42.06 15.28 -29.84
C SER A 153 43.32 14.93 -29.03
N GLU A 154 43.24 14.85 -27.72
CA GLU A 154 44.38 14.59 -26.86
C GLU A 154 44.48 13.10 -26.46
N LYS A 155 45.67 12.71 -26.02
CA LYS A 155 45.91 11.34 -25.53
C LYS A 155 45.16 11.11 -24.20
N ILE A 156 44.19 10.25 -24.23
CA ILE A 156 43.40 9.88 -23.05
C ILE A 156 44.08 8.70 -22.35
N VAL A 157 44.33 8.86 -21.05
CA VAL A 157 44.85 7.79 -20.19
C VAL A 157 43.75 7.39 -19.21
N GLY A 158 43.27 6.16 -19.28
CA GLY A 158 42.32 5.59 -18.32
C GLY A 158 43.07 5.04 -17.10
N PHE A 159 42.66 5.44 -15.91
CA PHE A 159 43.06 4.84 -14.65
C PHE A 159 41.84 4.09 -14.08
N GLY A 160 41.84 2.78 -14.16
CA GLY A 160 40.75 1.95 -13.68
C GLY A 160 41.12 1.15 -12.45
N ALA A 161 40.23 1.04 -11.48
CA ALA A 161 40.30 0.02 -10.46
C ALA A 161 39.94 -1.33 -11.10
N ALA A 162 40.70 -2.38 -10.77
CA ALA A 162 40.40 -3.72 -11.20
C ALA A 162 38.97 -4.08 -10.76
N ALA A 163 38.10 -4.43 -11.73
CA ALA A 163 36.83 -5.01 -11.43
C ALA A 163 37.09 -6.35 -10.70
N LYS A 164 36.51 -6.49 -9.50
CA LYS A 164 36.46 -7.76 -8.79
C LYS A 164 35.30 -8.57 -9.30
#